data_c7e52a024fd2aa6a29caa4e06a587bf4
#
_entry.id   c7e52a024fd2aa6a29caa4e06a587bf4
#
_cell.length_a   1.000
_cell.length_b   1.000
_cell.length_c   1.000
_cell.angle_alpha   90.00
_cell.angle_beta   90.00
_cell.angle_gamma   90.00
#
_symmetry.space_group_name_H-M   'P 1'
#
loop_
_entity.id
_entity.type
_entity.pdbx_description
1 polymer ?
#
loop_
_entity_poly.entity_id
_entity_poly.type
_entity_poly.pdbx_seq_one_letter_code
_entity_poly.pdbx_strand_id
1 'polypeptide(L)'
;MGPTFDSANISVEIPKLNHSTPLSLPHCTNLFLFLSLTNKQILLTFCIYFDFENSITTTTFTFVFNLCVRLRSRMALRKPGLIALFDVDGTLTAPRKGVTPKMLKFMQDLRKVVTVGVVGGSDLVKISEQLGSTVINDYDYVFAENGLVAYKDGKLVGTQSLKTFLGEDKIKEFVNFTLHYIADLDIPIKRGTFIEFRSGMINVSPIGRNCSQEERDEFEKYDKVHNIRPKMVEVLRQKFAHLNLTFSIGGQISFDAFPRGWDKTYCLKYLEEFQEIHFFGDKTYKGGNDHEIYESERTVGHTVTSPDDTLDQCTRLFLDN
;
A
#
# COMPACT_ATOMS: atom_id res chain seq x y z
N MET A 1 -21.38 0.94 -33.48
CA MET A 1 -22.69 1.23 -32.86
C MET A 1 -22.48 1.08 -31.35
N GLY A 2 -22.29 2.20 -30.63
CA GLY A 2 -22.12 2.22 -29.17
C GLY A 2 -23.45 2.46 -28.50
N PRO A 3 -23.63 2.00 -27.27
CA PRO A 3 -24.90 2.16 -26.54
C PRO A 3 -25.07 3.60 -26.07
N THR A 4 -26.22 4.16 -26.43
CA THR A 4 -26.73 5.44 -25.90
C THR A 4 -27.23 5.22 -24.49
N PHE A 5 -26.65 5.97 -23.53
CA PHE A 5 -27.14 5.99 -22.15
C PHE A 5 -28.30 6.98 -22.03
N ASP A 6 -29.46 6.45 -21.62
CA ASP A 6 -30.65 7.24 -21.26
C ASP A 6 -30.42 8.03 -19.96
N SER A 7 -30.79 9.30 -20.00
CA SER A 7 -30.82 10.18 -18.83
C SER A 7 -31.98 9.78 -17.90
N ALA A 8 -31.67 9.18 -16.76
CA ALA A 8 -32.66 8.88 -15.73
C ALA A 8 -33.06 10.15 -14.98
N ASN A 9 -34.32 10.58 -15.17
CA ASN A 9 -34.97 11.58 -14.33
C ASN A 9 -35.44 10.92 -13.02
N ILE A 10 -34.81 11.28 -11.91
CA ILE A 10 -35.27 10.87 -10.57
C ILE A 10 -36.03 12.04 -9.97
N SER A 11 -37.37 11.91 -9.87
CA SER A 11 -38.22 12.82 -9.10
C SER A 11 -38.31 12.34 -7.65
N VAL A 12 -37.90 13.17 -6.70
CA VAL A 12 -38.07 12.92 -5.27
C VAL A 12 -39.21 13.80 -4.76
N GLU A 13 -40.31 13.18 -4.34
CA GLU A 13 -41.39 13.89 -3.63
C GLU A 13 -40.95 14.12 -2.17
N ILE A 14 -40.99 15.41 -1.76
CA ILE A 14 -40.73 15.80 -0.38
C ILE A 14 -42.07 15.89 0.36
N PRO A 15 -42.20 15.28 1.58
CA PRO A 15 -43.47 15.34 2.35
C PRO A 15 -43.77 16.78 2.75
N LYS A 16 -45.11 17.13 2.69
CA LYS A 16 -45.65 18.41 3.14
C LYS A 16 -45.36 18.64 4.62
N LEU A 17 -44.63 19.71 4.95
CA LEU A 17 -44.45 20.18 6.32
C LEU A 17 -45.80 20.80 6.83
N ASN A 18 -46.26 20.32 8.00
CA ASN A 18 -47.44 20.84 8.70
C ASN A 18 -47.15 22.27 9.23
N HIS A 19 -48.05 23.17 8.89
CA HIS A 19 -48.06 24.57 9.34
C HIS A 19 -48.53 24.72 10.78
N SER A 20 -47.72 25.35 11.61
CA SER A 20 -48.19 26.16 12.74
C SER A 20 -47.19 27.27 13.06
N THR A 21 -47.33 28.43 12.39
CA THR A 21 -47.08 29.81 12.84
C THR A 21 -47.07 30.76 11.63
N PRO A 22 -47.64 31.97 11.72
CA PRO A 22 -47.84 32.82 10.56
C PRO A 22 -46.65 33.75 10.38
N LEU A 23 -45.80 33.46 9.40
CA LEU A 23 -44.92 34.45 8.77
C LEU A 23 -45.27 34.43 7.29
N SER A 24 -45.76 35.55 6.78
CA SER A 24 -46.12 35.77 5.40
C SER A 24 -44.90 35.74 4.50
N LEU A 25 -44.60 34.56 3.95
CA LEU A 25 -43.65 34.36 2.88
C LEU A 25 -44.41 34.12 1.57
N PRO A 26 -44.00 34.69 0.43
CA PRO A 26 -44.63 34.48 -0.85
C PRO A 26 -44.61 32.99 -1.24
N HIS A 27 -45.66 32.53 -1.90
CA HIS A 27 -45.87 31.15 -2.30
C HIS A 27 -44.71 30.66 -3.19
N CYS A 28 -43.94 29.69 -2.67
CA CYS A 28 -42.94 28.95 -3.44
C CYS A 28 -43.68 27.78 -4.11
N THR A 29 -43.89 27.83 -5.42
CA THR A 29 -44.73 26.86 -6.10
C THR A 29 -44.03 25.65 -6.64
N ASN A 30 -42.73 25.68 -6.92
CA ASN A 30 -42.01 24.49 -7.40
C ASN A 30 -40.49 24.56 -7.13
N LEU A 31 -39.93 23.49 -6.57
CA LEU A 31 -38.49 23.26 -6.43
C LEU A 31 -38.07 22.13 -7.39
N PHE A 32 -37.26 22.42 -8.39
CA PHE A 32 -36.72 21.40 -9.29
C PHE A 32 -35.24 21.19 -9.03
N LEU A 33 -34.85 19.92 -8.83
CA LEU A 33 -33.47 19.50 -8.69
C LEU A 33 -33.03 18.86 -10.01
N PHE A 34 -32.04 19.45 -10.68
CA PHE A 34 -31.43 18.86 -11.87
C PHE A 34 -30.05 18.31 -11.53
N LEU A 35 -29.87 17.00 -11.76
CA LEU A 35 -28.57 16.32 -11.70
C LEU A 35 -28.07 16.14 -13.15
N SER A 36 -27.00 16.80 -13.50
CA SER A 36 -26.33 16.59 -14.79
C SER A 36 -24.91 16.06 -14.57
N LEU A 37 -24.61 14.93 -15.24
CA LEU A 37 -23.28 14.32 -15.27
C LEU A 37 -22.62 14.69 -16.60
N THR A 38 -21.66 15.62 -16.58
CA THR A 38 -20.81 15.89 -17.74
C THR A 38 -19.35 15.80 -17.33
N ASN A 39 -18.58 14.97 -18.04
CA ASN A 39 -17.11 14.85 -17.93
C ASN A 39 -16.57 14.70 -16.48
N LYS A 40 -17.04 13.67 -15.75
CA LYS A 40 -16.60 13.35 -14.37
C LYS A 40 -16.88 14.44 -13.31
N GLN A 41 -17.76 15.38 -13.56
CA GLN A 41 -18.22 16.35 -12.56
C GLN A 41 -19.72 16.22 -12.33
N ILE A 42 -20.13 16.11 -11.05
CA ILE A 42 -21.53 16.18 -10.65
C ILE A 42 -21.90 17.66 -10.50
N LEU A 43 -22.70 18.17 -11.40
CA LEU A 43 -23.24 19.54 -11.31
C LEU A 43 -24.64 19.46 -10.67
N LEU A 44 -24.76 19.91 -9.43
CA LEU A 44 -26.03 20.09 -8.73
C LEU A 44 -26.52 21.52 -9.03
N THR A 45 -27.55 21.64 -9.87
CA THR A 45 -28.20 22.92 -10.15
C THR A 45 -29.53 22.98 -9.41
N PHE A 46 -29.63 23.89 -8.47
CA PHE A 46 -30.87 24.20 -7.79
C PHE A 46 -31.56 25.35 -8.55
N CYS A 47 -32.74 25.11 -9.12
CA CYS A 47 -33.58 26.14 -9.67
C CYS A 47 -34.77 26.35 -8.74
N ILE A 48 -34.82 27.53 -8.12
CA ILE A 48 -35.96 27.96 -7.31
C ILE A 48 -36.75 28.98 -8.16
N TYR A 49 -37.96 28.63 -8.53
CA TYR A 49 -38.89 29.55 -9.22
C TYR A 49 -39.78 30.24 -8.20
N PHE A 50 -39.69 31.56 -8.18
CA PHE A 50 -40.64 32.39 -7.46
C PHE A 50 -41.63 32.98 -8.49
N ASP A 51 -42.91 32.70 -8.32
CA ASP A 51 -43.96 33.28 -9.10
C ASP A 51 -44.40 34.56 -8.40
N PHE A 52 -43.98 35.70 -8.92
CA PHE A 52 -44.50 37.00 -8.56
C PHE A 52 -45.23 37.52 -9.80
N GLU A 53 -46.46 37.96 -9.64
CA GLU A 53 -47.24 38.60 -10.70
C GLU A 53 -46.42 39.71 -11.35
N ASN A 54 -45.94 39.44 -12.59
CA ASN A 54 -45.35 40.40 -13.55
C ASN A 54 -43.88 40.86 -13.33
N SER A 55 -43.00 40.18 -12.60
CA SER A 55 -41.58 40.52 -12.68
C SER A 55 -40.67 39.33 -12.35
N ILE A 56 -39.93 38.82 -13.34
CA ILE A 56 -38.86 37.82 -13.14
C ILE A 56 -37.58 38.58 -12.78
N THR A 57 -37.20 38.56 -11.51
CA THR A 57 -35.91 39.14 -11.09
C THR A 57 -34.92 38.01 -10.67
N THR A 58 -33.79 38.01 -11.34
CA THR A 58 -32.66 37.08 -11.24
C THR A 58 -31.84 37.33 -9.95
N THR A 59 -32.31 36.91 -8.78
CA THR A 59 -31.53 37.05 -7.52
C THR A 59 -30.87 35.77 -7.05
N THR A 60 -30.86 34.69 -7.85
CA THR A 60 -30.46 33.34 -7.41
C THR A 60 -29.02 32.96 -7.70
N PHE A 61 -28.22 33.77 -8.38
CA PHE A 61 -26.88 33.35 -8.83
C PHE A 61 -25.78 33.39 -7.75
N THR A 62 -25.92 34.23 -6.74
CA THR A 62 -24.83 34.52 -5.81
C THR A 62 -24.73 33.48 -4.67
N PHE A 63 -25.85 32.87 -4.28
CA PHE A 63 -25.87 31.91 -3.17
C PHE A 63 -25.35 30.52 -3.56
N VAL A 64 -25.65 30.08 -4.79
CA VAL A 64 -25.19 28.79 -5.33
C VAL A 64 -23.68 28.82 -5.62
N PHE A 65 -23.18 29.95 -6.14
CA PHE A 65 -21.74 30.09 -6.41
C PHE A 65 -20.92 30.08 -5.12
N ASN A 66 -21.34 30.74 -4.06
CA ASN A 66 -20.65 30.74 -2.78
C ASN A 66 -20.76 29.40 -2.03
N LEU A 67 -21.85 28.66 -2.20
CA LEU A 67 -21.98 27.30 -1.61
C LEU A 67 -21.08 26.29 -2.35
N CYS A 68 -21.02 26.34 -3.68
CA CYS A 68 -20.11 25.52 -4.48
C CYS A 68 -18.63 25.84 -4.22
N VAL A 69 -18.27 27.11 -4.06
CA VAL A 69 -16.90 27.53 -3.71
C VAL A 69 -16.55 27.10 -2.28
N ARG A 70 -17.49 27.21 -1.31
CA ARG A 70 -17.27 26.73 0.07
C ARG A 70 -17.27 25.22 0.20
N LEU A 71 -18.01 24.47 -0.63
CA LEU A 71 -17.93 23.01 -0.68
C LEU A 71 -16.65 22.54 -1.39
N ARG A 72 -16.17 23.25 -2.43
CA ARG A 72 -14.86 22.99 -3.04
C ARG A 72 -13.69 23.26 -2.09
N SER A 73 -13.77 24.28 -1.24
CA SER A 73 -12.73 24.58 -0.25
C SER A 73 -12.74 23.63 0.95
N ARG A 74 -13.77 22.79 1.13
CA ARG A 74 -13.86 21.77 2.18
C ARG A 74 -13.54 20.35 1.72
N MET A 75 -13.55 20.07 0.42
CA MET A 75 -12.92 18.87 -0.12
C MET A 75 -11.51 19.30 -0.53
N ALA A 76 -10.54 19.13 0.37
CA ALA A 76 -9.15 19.15 -0.03
C ALA A 76 -9.02 18.11 -1.15
N LEU A 77 -8.90 18.57 -2.41
CA LEU A 77 -8.62 17.67 -3.51
C LEU A 77 -7.26 17.07 -3.18
N ARG A 78 -7.17 15.74 -3.12
CA ARG A 78 -5.88 15.04 -3.00
C ARG A 78 -4.91 15.61 -4.02
N LYS A 79 -3.66 15.81 -3.63
CA LYS A 79 -2.61 16.25 -4.54
C LYS A 79 -2.53 15.25 -5.70
N PRO A 80 -2.85 15.65 -6.95
CA PRO A 80 -2.87 14.71 -8.07
C PRO A 80 -1.46 14.27 -8.43
N GLY A 81 -1.29 13.02 -8.83
CA GLY A 81 -0.01 12.47 -9.28
C GLY A 81 1.02 12.23 -8.18
N LEU A 82 0.64 12.35 -6.90
CA LEU A 82 1.49 12.13 -5.76
C LEU A 82 0.95 10.97 -4.91
N ILE A 83 1.85 10.08 -4.47
CA ILE A 83 1.57 8.99 -3.53
C ILE A 83 2.60 8.98 -2.40
N ALA A 84 2.12 8.77 -1.17
CA ALA A 84 2.94 8.41 -0.02
C ALA A 84 2.86 6.89 0.19
N LEU A 85 3.99 6.22 0.05
CA LEU A 85 4.15 4.77 0.14
C LEU A 85 4.97 4.42 1.38
N PHE A 86 4.47 3.51 2.20
CA PHE A 86 5.04 3.19 3.51
C PHE A 86 5.43 1.71 3.61
N ASP A 87 6.62 1.45 4.16
CA ASP A 87 6.90 0.17 4.80
C ASP A 87 6.00 -0.01 6.04
N VAL A 88 5.90 -1.24 6.54
CA VAL A 88 5.03 -1.59 7.67
C VAL A 88 5.80 -1.64 8.98
N ASP A 89 6.76 -2.58 9.09
CA ASP A 89 7.49 -2.86 10.31
C ASP A 89 8.55 -1.79 10.61
N GLY A 90 8.47 -1.12 11.74
CA GLY A 90 9.39 -0.03 12.11
C GLY A 90 8.99 1.33 11.55
N THR A 91 8.06 1.37 10.58
CA THR A 91 7.60 2.57 9.87
C THR A 91 6.19 2.98 10.30
N LEU A 92 5.18 2.14 10.11
CA LEU A 92 3.80 2.37 10.57
C LEU A 92 3.51 1.70 11.91
N THR A 93 4.23 0.63 12.21
CA THR A 93 4.10 -0.13 13.46
C THR A 93 5.46 -0.24 14.13
N ALA A 94 5.49 -0.34 15.46
CA ALA A 94 6.69 -0.85 16.12
C ALA A 94 6.96 -2.29 15.63
N PRO A 95 8.24 -2.72 15.52
CA PRO A 95 8.59 -4.02 14.95
C PRO A 95 7.78 -5.17 15.56
N ARG A 96 7.10 -5.94 14.71
CA ARG A 96 6.24 -7.08 15.08
C ARG A 96 5.05 -6.72 16.00
N LYS A 97 4.63 -5.47 16.04
CA LYS A 97 3.46 -5.01 16.82
C LYS A 97 2.34 -4.60 15.86
N GLY A 98 1.13 -4.53 16.39
CA GLY A 98 0.00 -3.95 15.68
C GLY A 98 0.09 -2.42 15.64
N VAL A 99 -0.54 -1.84 14.64
CA VAL A 99 -0.65 -0.39 14.48
C VAL A 99 -1.42 0.25 15.64
N THR A 100 -0.98 1.42 16.09
CA THR A 100 -1.66 2.14 17.18
C THR A 100 -2.90 2.88 16.66
N PRO A 101 -3.93 3.11 17.51
CA PRO A 101 -5.09 3.92 17.14
C PRO A 101 -4.71 5.34 16.67
N LYS A 102 -3.65 5.93 17.25
CA LYS A 102 -3.10 7.23 16.84
C LYS A 102 -2.64 7.19 15.38
N MET A 103 -1.85 6.18 15.01
CA MET A 103 -1.33 6.02 13.64
C MET A 103 -2.46 5.70 12.66
N LEU A 104 -3.41 4.82 13.00
CA LEU A 104 -4.58 4.54 12.15
C LEU A 104 -5.37 5.82 11.83
N LYS A 105 -5.65 6.63 12.85
CA LYS A 105 -6.35 7.90 12.67
C LYS A 105 -5.55 8.85 11.79
N PHE A 106 -4.24 8.95 12.01
CA PHE A 106 -3.35 9.76 11.20
C PHE A 106 -3.37 9.34 9.72
N MET A 107 -3.26 8.03 9.42
CA MET A 107 -3.28 7.51 8.05
C MET A 107 -4.62 7.80 7.34
N GLN A 108 -5.74 7.72 8.08
CA GLN A 108 -7.06 8.11 7.56
C GLN A 108 -7.13 9.61 7.21
N ASP A 109 -6.50 10.46 8.01
CA ASP A 109 -6.46 11.91 7.74
C ASP A 109 -5.50 12.23 6.59
N LEU A 110 -4.32 11.61 6.54
CA LEU A 110 -3.37 11.72 5.46
C LEU A 110 -3.98 11.29 4.10
N ARG A 111 -4.74 10.18 4.08
CA ARG A 111 -5.45 9.69 2.89
C ARG A 111 -6.44 10.69 2.30
N LYS A 112 -6.89 11.70 3.06
CA LYS A 112 -7.76 12.76 2.54
C LYS A 112 -7.03 13.79 1.68
N VAL A 113 -5.71 13.90 1.83
CA VAL A 113 -4.89 14.93 1.16
C VAL A 113 -3.92 14.35 0.13
N VAL A 114 -3.50 13.10 0.28
CA VAL A 114 -2.61 12.39 -0.66
C VAL A 114 -3.08 10.96 -0.86
N THR A 115 -2.71 10.33 -1.98
CA THR A 115 -2.88 8.89 -2.15
C THR A 115 -1.92 8.15 -1.23
N VAL A 116 -2.40 7.09 -0.55
CA VAL A 116 -1.63 6.36 0.45
C VAL A 116 -1.52 4.89 0.07
N GLY A 117 -0.29 4.37 0.06
CA GLY A 117 -0.02 2.95 -0.16
C GLY A 117 0.85 2.35 0.93
N VAL A 118 0.77 1.04 1.11
CA VAL A 118 1.66 0.27 1.99
C VAL A 118 2.36 -0.82 1.20
N VAL A 119 3.63 -1.09 1.50
CA VAL A 119 4.41 -2.17 0.92
C VAL A 119 5.15 -2.94 2.00
N GLY A 120 4.89 -4.23 2.11
CA GLY A 120 5.56 -5.12 3.06
C GLY A 120 6.16 -6.33 2.38
N GLY A 121 7.28 -6.83 2.91
CA GLY A 121 7.88 -8.10 2.49
C GLY A 121 7.10 -9.34 2.98
N SER A 122 6.18 -9.16 3.91
CA SER A 122 5.32 -10.21 4.44
C SER A 122 4.11 -10.47 3.54
N ASP A 123 3.49 -11.65 3.72
CA ASP A 123 2.20 -11.96 3.11
C ASP A 123 1.07 -11.05 3.62
N LEU A 124 -0.06 -11.06 2.91
CA LEU A 124 -1.21 -10.21 3.25
C LEU A 124 -1.79 -10.54 4.64
N VAL A 125 -1.70 -11.80 5.08
CA VAL A 125 -2.23 -12.21 6.39
C VAL A 125 -1.48 -11.49 7.50
N LYS A 126 -0.15 -11.49 7.46
CA LYS A 126 0.69 -10.79 8.43
C LYS A 126 0.53 -9.28 8.38
N ILE A 127 0.42 -8.70 7.17
CA ILE A 127 0.12 -7.26 7.02
C ILE A 127 -1.24 -6.93 7.64
N SER A 128 -2.26 -7.79 7.46
CA SER A 128 -3.58 -7.64 8.07
C SER A 128 -3.56 -7.78 9.59
N GLU A 129 -2.73 -8.67 10.13
CA GLU A 129 -2.52 -8.78 11.58
C GLU A 129 -1.93 -7.51 12.20
N GLN A 130 -1.05 -6.82 11.46
CA GLN A 130 -0.39 -5.61 11.93
C GLN A 130 -1.23 -4.33 11.72
N LEU A 131 -1.84 -4.17 10.55
CA LEU A 131 -2.55 -2.95 10.16
C LEU A 131 -4.08 -3.02 10.33
N GLY A 132 -4.61 -4.21 10.60
CA GLY A 132 -6.06 -4.46 10.72
C GLY A 132 -6.61 -5.29 9.57
N SER A 133 -7.68 -6.03 9.82
CA SER A 133 -8.32 -6.93 8.85
C SER A 133 -8.94 -6.21 7.64
N THR A 134 -9.13 -4.89 7.74
CA THR A 134 -9.69 -4.04 6.69
C THR A 134 -8.63 -3.33 5.85
N VAL A 135 -7.35 -3.67 6.02
CA VAL A 135 -6.19 -2.99 5.41
C VAL A 135 -6.34 -2.73 3.91
N ILE A 136 -6.89 -3.68 3.14
CA ILE A 136 -7.08 -3.53 1.69
C ILE A 136 -8.07 -2.41 1.31
N ASN A 137 -8.93 -1.99 2.25
CA ASN A 137 -9.89 -0.89 2.06
C ASN A 137 -9.44 0.41 2.76
N ASP A 138 -8.56 0.30 3.76
CA ASP A 138 -8.08 1.44 4.54
C ASP A 138 -7.01 2.24 3.79
N TYR A 139 -6.31 1.62 2.84
CA TYR A 139 -5.31 2.21 1.99
C TYR A 139 -5.74 2.18 0.52
N ASP A 140 -5.21 3.09 -0.30
CA ASP A 140 -5.49 3.11 -1.74
C ASP A 140 -4.73 2.01 -2.47
N TYR A 141 -3.49 1.69 -2.00
CA TYR A 141 -2.68 0.58 -2.49
C TYR A 141 -2.18 -0.28 -1.34
N VAL A 142 -2.24 -1.59 -1.50
CA VAL A 142 -1.65 -2.54 -0.55
C VAL A 142 -0.81 -3.55 -1.33
N PHE A 143 0.48 -3.56 -1.05
CA PHE A 143 1.46 -4.42 -1.67
C PHE A 143 2.00 -5.41 -0.64
N ALA A 144 1.54 -6.66 -0.71
CA ALA A 144 2.09 -7.76 0.05
C ALA A 144 3.19 -8.47 -0.76
N GLU A 145 4.12 -9.12 -0.07
CA GLU A 145 5.26 -9.81 -0.70
C GLU A 145 5.97 -8.89 -1.70
N ASN A 146 6.29 -7.65 -1.29
CA ASN A 146 6.95 -6.62 -2.11
C ASN A 146 6.16 -6.17 -3.35
N GLY A 147 4.85 -6.46 -3.42
CA GLY A 147 4.00 -6.16 -4.58
C GLY A 147 3.76 -7.36 -5.49
N LEU A 148 4.20 -8.56 -5.12
CA LEU A 148 3.81 -9.79 -5.83
C LEU A 148 2.32 -10.06 -5.69
N VAL A 149 1.72 -9.62 -4.59
CA VAL A 149 0.27 -9.55 -4.40
C VAL A 149 -0.09 -8.07 -4.21
N ALA A 150 -0.81 -7.51 -5.18
CA ALA A 150 -1.11 -6.08 -5.25
C ALA A 150 -2.61 -5.82 -5.23
N TYR A 151 -3.04 -4.93 -4.35
CA TYR A 151 -4.40 -4.42 -4.28
C TYR A 151 -4.42 -2.92 -4.57
N LYS A 152 -5.45 -2.47 -5.30
CA LYS A 152 -5.79 -1.06 -5.53
C LYS A 152 -7.26 -0.86 -5.21
N ASP A 153 -7.60 0.07 -4.34
CA ASP A 153 -8.97 0.39 -3.93
C ASP A 153 -9.77 -0.87 -3.53
N GLY A 154 -9.17 -1.74 -2.71
CA GLY A 154 -9.77 -2.99 -2.23
C GLY A 154 -9.85 -4.12 -3.26
N LYS A 155 -9.38 -3.92 -4.50
CA LYS A 155 -9.44 -4.91 -5.58
C LYS A 155 -8.05 -5.48 -5.87
N LEU A 156 -7.97 -6.80 -6.03
CA LEU A 156 -6.75 -7.47 -6.48
C LEU A 156 -6.44 -7.05 -7.94
N VAL A 157 -5.28 -6.41 -8.14
CA VAL A 157 -4.83 -5.95 -9.46
C VAL A 157 -3.66 -6.74 -10.02
N GLY A 158 -3.00 -7.53 -9.19
CA GLY A 158 -1.92 -8.39 -9.62
C GLY A 158 -1.56 -9.45 -8.60
N THR A 159 -1.17 -10.61 -9.12
CA THR A 159 -0.57 -11.69 -8.33
C THR A 159 0.53 -12.35 -9.12
N GLN A 160 1.62 -12.71 -8.46
CA GLN A 160 2.73 -13.44 -9.05
C GLN A 160 3.28 -14.42 -8.00
N SER A 161 3.81 -15.53 -8.46
CA SER A 161 4.44 -16.51 -7.58
C SER A 161 5.72 -17.06 -8.17
N LEU A 162 6.63 -17.46 -7.29
CA LEU A 162 7.88 -18.10 -7.67
C LEU A 162 7.63 -19.35 -8.54
N LYS A 163 6.60 -20.11 -8.19
CA LYS A 163 6.19 -21.30 -8.94
C LYS A 163 5.78 -20.96 -10.38
N THR A 164 4.99 -19.91 -10.58
CA THR A 164 4.56 -19.47 -11.90
C THR A 164 5.73 -18.91 -12.70
N PHE A 165 6.67 -18.24 -12.04
CA PHE A 165 7.81 -17.59 -12.68
C PHE A 165 8.92 -18.57 -13.08
N LEU A 166 9.39 -19.44 -12.18
CA LEU A 166 10.48 -20.37 -12.41
C LEU A 166 10.01 -21.69 -13.04
N GLY A 167 8.83 -22.17 -12.65
CA GLY A 167 8.36 -23.52 -12.93
C GLY A 167 8.89 -24.56 -11.95
N GLU A 168 8.18 -25.67 -11.81
CA GLU A 168 8.43 -26.69 -10.80
C GLU A 168 9.80 -27.38 -10.96
N ASP A 169 10.26 -27.62 -12.18
CA ASP A 169 11.52 -28.32 -12.43
C ASP A 169 12.73 -27.54 -11.94
N LYS A 170 12.76 -26.22 -12.20
CA LYS A 170 13.85 -25.35 -11.71
C LYS A 170 13.84 -25.19 -10.18
N ILE A 171 12.64 -25.08 -9.60
CA ILE A 171 12.48 -25.06 -8.14
C ILE A 171 13.00 -26.35 -7.53
N LYS A 172 12.61 -27.50 -8.08
CA LYS A 172 13.08 -28.81 -7.62
C LYS A 172 14.60 -28.97 -7.74
N GLU A 173 15.18 -28.53 -8.86
CA GLU A 173 16.65 -28.54 -9.05
C GLU A 173 17.34 -27.70 -7.99
N PHE A 174 16.86 -26.48 -7.73
CA PHE A 174 17.39 -25.58 -6.71
C PHE A 174 17.28 -26.19 -5.30
N VAL A 175 16.11 -26.72 -4.95
CA VAL A 175 15.85 -27.32 -3.65
C VAL A 175 16.73 -28.55 -3.43
N ASN A 176 16.83 -29.47 -4.41
CA ASN A 176 17.66 -30.65 -4.30
C ASN A 176 19.12 -30.32 -4.08
N PHE A 177 19.69 -29.42 -4.89
CA PHE A 177 21.07 -28.99 -4.74
C PHE A 177 21.32 -28.36 -3.36
N THR A 178 20.40 -27.49 -2.92
CA THR A 178 20.51 -26.80 -1.63
C THR A 178 20.45 -27.78 -0.46
N LEU A 179 19.60 -28.81 -0.52
CA LEU A 179 19.54 -29.85 0.51
C LEU A 179 20.80 -30.69 0.54
N HIS A 180 21.35 -31.10 -0.61
CA HIS A 180 22.64 -31.81 -0.68
C HIS A 180 23.76 -30.95 -0.08
N TYR A 181 23.85 -29.68 -0.45
CA TYR A 181 24.85 -28.77 0.11
C TYR A 181 24.74 -28.70 1.65
N ILE A 182 23.52 -28.57 2.20
CA ILE A 182 23.30 -28.51 3.65
C ILE A 182 23.65 -29.86 4.31
N ALA A 183 23.36 -30.98 3.64
CA ALA A 183 23.68 -32.29 4.17
C ALA A 183 25.20 -32.46 4.40
N ASP A 184 26.03 -32.02 3.45
CA ASP A 184 27.48 -32.11 3.48
C ASP A 184 28.14 -30.98 4.29
N LEU A 185 27.36 -29.95 4.70
CA LEU A 185 27.91 -28.83 5.45
C LEU A 185 28.27 -29.23 6.89
N ASP A 186 29.54 -29.06 7.28
CA ASP A 186 29.99 -29.28 8.64
C ASP A 186 29.72 -28.02 9.49
N ILE A 187 28.67 -28.10 10.30
CA ILE A 187 28.25 -27.06 11.27
C ILE A 187 27.83 -27.71 12.60
N PRO A 188 27.97 -27.00 13.72
CA PRO A 188 27.78 -27.58 15.06
C PRO A 188 26.42 -28.23 15.26
N ILE A 189 25.36 -27.69 14.68
CA ILE A 189 23.99 -28.17 14.86
C ILE A 189 23.17 -28.14 13.59
N LYS A 190 22.21 -29.05 13.45
CA LYS A 190 21.20 -29.08 12.41
C LYS A 190 19.86 -29.48 13.03
N ARG A 191 18.75 -28.73 12.80
CA ARG A 191 17.45 -28.91 13.46
C ARG A 191 16.26 -29.18 12.56
N GLY A 192 16.36 -28.92 11.30
CA GLY A 192 15.25 -29.09 10.36
C GLY A 192 14.49 -27.81 10.02
N THR A 193 13.56 -27.94 9.06
CA THR A 193 13.05 -26.89 8.22
C THR A 193 14.21 -26.06 7.65
N PHE A 194 15.02 -26.73 6.82
CA PHE A 194 16.16 -26.11 6.17
C PHE A 194 15.75 -25.21 5.01
N ILE A 195 14.65 -25.54 4.33
CA ILE A 195 14.08 -24.82 3.21
C ILE A 195 12.60 -24.55 3.50
N GLU A 196 12.20 -23.29 3.48
CA GLU A 196 10.81 -22.86 3.57
C GLU A 196 10.41 -22.21 2.23
N PHE A 197 9.54 -22.89 1.48
CA PHE A 197 9.00 -22.38 0.23
C PHE A 197 7.88 -21.38 0.53
N ARG A 198 8.02 -20.17 0.02
CA ARG A 198 7.02 -19.10 0.10
C ARG A 198 6.55 -18.70 -1.29
N SER A 199 5.48 -17.94 -1.39
CA SER A 199 4.93 -17.51 -2.66
C SER A 199 5.95 -16.77 -3.52
N GLY A 200 6.68 -15.83 -2.94
CA GLY A 200 7.63 -14.95 -3.64
C GLY A 200 9.10 -15.30 -3.50
N MET A 201 9.45 -16.25 -2.62
CA MET A 201 10.85 -16.56 -2.32
C MET A 201 11.04 -17.95 -1.73
N ILE A 202 12.28 -18.40 -1.69
CA ILE A 202 12.70 -19.58 -0.94
C ILE A 202 13.60 -19.10 0.20
N ASN A 203 13.17 -19.32 1.44
CA ASN A 203 14.02 -19.08 2.61
C ASN A 203 14.86 -20.31 2.92
N VAL A 204 16.16 -20.13 3.06
CA VAL A 204 17.12 -21.21 3.33
C VAL A 204 17.83 -20.96 4.65
N SER A 205 17.81 -21.95 5.54
CA SER A 205 18.48 -21.91 6.85
C SER A 205 19.42 -23.10 7.00
N PRO A 206 20.75 -22.90 6.99
CA PRO A 206 21.71 -24.02 7.14
C PRO A 206 21.53 -24.84 8.42
N ILE A 207 21.20 -24.18 9.54
CA ILE A 207 20.94 -24.89 10.80
C ILE A 207 19.49 -25.39 10.96
N GLY A 208 18.59 -24.87 10.11
CA GLY A 208 17.16 -25.14 10.20
C GLY A 208 16.41 -24.18 11.13
N ARG A 209 15.16 -23.90 10.76
CA ARG A 209 14.32 -22.89 11.44
C ARG A 209 13.75 -23.35 12.80
N ASN A 210 13.77 -24.67 13.07
CA ASN A 210 13.26 -25.26 14.31
C ASN A 210 14.25 -25.16 15.49
N CYS A 211 15.38 -24.46 15.32
CA CYS A 211 16.35 -24.20 16.40
C CYS A 211 15.79 -23.20 17.43
N SER A 212 16.27 -23.33 18.69
CA SER A 212 15.92 -22.39 19.77
C SER A 212 16.52 -21.01 19.58
N GLN A 213 16.16 -20.05 20.42
CA GLN A 213 16.73 -18.69 20.33
C GLN A 213 18.23 -18.70 20.69
N GLU A 214 18.63 -19.48 21.69
CA GLU A 214 20.03 -19.64 22.08
C GLU A 214 20.86 -20.22 20.93
N GLU A 215 20.35 -21.26 20.26
CA GLU A 215 20.99 -21.87 19.08
C GLU A 215 21.11 -20.87 17.91
N ARG A 216 20.14 -19.95 17.75
CA ARG A 216 20.22 -18.87 16.73
C ARG A 216 21.34 -17.88 17.07
N ASP A 217 21.43 -17.46 18.31
CA ASP A 217 22.44 -16.53 18.79
C ASP A 217 23.86 -17.11 18.65
N GLU A 218 24.01 -18.41 18.95
CA GLU A 218 25.27 -19.14 18.79
C GLU A 218 25.64 -19.30 17.30
N PHE A 219 24.68 -19.68 16.46
CA PHE A 219 24.93 -19.81 15.02
C PHE A 219 25.29 -18.47 14.39
N GLU A 220 24.65 -17.39 14.78
CA GLU A 220 25.00 -16.06 14.27
C GLU A 220 26.44 -15.69 14.58
N LYS A 221 26.92 -15.98 15.78
CA LYS A 221 28.33 -15.80 16.16
C LYS A 221 29.27 -16.70 15.33
N TYR A 222 28.89 -17.96 15.18
CA TYR A 222 29.64 -18.93 14.38
C TYR A 222 29.72 -18.52 12.91
N ASP A 223 28.59 -18.12 12.32
CA ASP A 223 28.51 -17.70 10.92
C ASP A 223 29.37 -16.43 10.63
N LYS A 224 29.40 -15.45 11.56
CA LYS A 224 30.26 -14.28 11.47
C LYS A 224 31.75 -14.61 11.39
N VAL A 225 32.17 -15.72 12.00
CA VAL A 225 33.57 -16.18 11.98
C VAL A 225 33.85 -17.06 10.76
N HIS A 226 32.96 -18.01 10.47
CA HIS A 226 33.20 -19.05 9.45
C HIS A 226 32.62 -18.72 8.08
N ASN A 227 31.78 -17.67 7.96
CA ASN A 227 31.12 -17.24 6.73
C ASN A 227 30.29 -18.36 6.06
N ILE A 228 29.51 -19.11 6.85
CA ILE A 228 28.74 -20.25 6.35
C ILE A 228 27.72 -19.81 5.31
N ARG A 229 26.84 -18.86 5.67
CA ARG A 229 25.84 -18.32 4.72
C ARG A 229 26.44 -17.60 3.54
N PRO A 230 27.43 -16.70 3.71
CA PRO A 230 28.11 -16.06 2.57
C PRO A 230 28.71 -17.04 1.57
N LYS A 231 29.41 -18.08 2.03
CA LYS A 231 30.00 -19.13 1.17
C LYS A 231 28.91 -19.91 0.43
N MET A 232 27.85 -20.30 1.13
CA MET A 232 26.74 -21.03 0.52
C MET A 232 26.05 -20.19 -0.54
N VAL A 233 25.75 -18.93 -0.25
CA VAL A 233 25.15 -17.98 -1.21
C VAL A 233 26.02 -17.83 -2.45
N GLU A 234 27.34 -17.73 -2.31
CA GLU A 234 28.24 -17.62 -3.46
C GLU A 234 28.19 -18.87 -4.35
N VAL A 235 28.18 -20.07 -3.76
CA VAL A 235 28.03 -21.33 -4.52
C VAL A 235 26.68 -21.38 -5.24
N LEU A 236 25.58 -21.02 -4.57
CA LEU A 236 24.25 -21.02 -5.17
C LEU A 236 24.14 -19.98 -6.29
N ARG A 237 24.74 -18.80 -6.11
CA ARG A 237 24.77 -17.74 -7.13
C ARG A 237 25.49 -18.18 -8.39
N GLN A 238 26.61 -18.88 -8.26
CA GLN A 238 27.37 -19.43 -9.39
C GLN A 238 26.59 -20.58 -10.07
N LYS A 239 26.12 -21.53 -9.29
CA LYS A 239 25.41 -22.72 -9.79
C LYS A 239 24.12 -22.35 -10.53
N PHE A 240 23.36 -21.40 -10.00
CA PHE A 240 22.05 -20.98 -10.49
C PHE A 240 22.06 -19.60 -11.18
N ALA A 241 23.21 -19.18 -11.72
CA ALA A 241 23.32 -17.91 -12.43
C ALA A 241 22.26 -17.75 -13.55
N HIS A 242 21.93 -18.85 -14.21
CA HIS A 242 20.92 -18.89 -15.28
C HIS A 242 19.48 -18.66 -14.80
N LEU A 243 19.20 -18.76 -13.50
CA LEU A 243 17.88 -18.46 -12.92
C LEU A 243 17.69 -16.99 -12.56
N ASN A 244 18.76 -16.19 -12.65
CA ASN A 244 18.76 -14.76 -12.33
C ASN A 244 18.14 -14.45 -10.96
N LEU A 245 18.62 -15.16 -9.92
CA LEU A 245 18.18 -15.00 -8.54
C LEU A 245 19.01 -13.97 -7.80
N THR A 246 18.35 -13.26 -6.91
CA THR A 246 18.95 -12.45 -5.84
C THR A 246 18.97 -13.27 -4.57
N PHE A 247 20.07 -13.13 -3.80
CA PHE A 247 20.27 -13.79 -2.51
C PHE A 247 20.47 -12.70 -1.46
N SER A 248 19.59 -12.65 -0.46
CA SER A 248 19.64 -11.68 0.64
C SER A 248 19.86 -12.41 1.96
N ILE A 249 21.02 -12.18 2.59
CA ILE A 249 21.33 -12.73 3.90
C ILE A 249 20.66 -11.83 4.93
N GLY A 250 19.64 -12.34 5.60
CA GLY A 250 18.87 -11.61 6.61
C GLY A 250 18.68 -12.39 7.90
N GLY A 251 18.46 -11.67 9.01
CA GLY A 251 18.29 -12.28 10.31
C GLY A 251 19.52 -13.08 10.76
N GLN A 252 19.33 -13.97 11.75
CA GLN A 252 20.41 -14.67 12.43
C GLN A 252 20.84 -15.98 11.75
N ILE A 253 19.91 -16.66 11.04
CA ILE A 253 20.10 -18.08 10.66
C ILE A 253 19.83 -18.40 9.19
N SER A 254 19.27 -17.47 8.41
CA SER A 254 18.77 -17.76 7.06
C SER A 254 19.21 -16.73 6.04
N PHE A 255 18.97 -17.04 4.78
CA PHE A 255 18.97 -16.12 3.67
C PHE A 255 17.76 -16.41 2.76
N ASP A 256 17.35 -15.43 1.99
CA ASP A 256 16.26 -15.52 1.04
C ASP A 256 16.79 -15.57 -0.39
N ALA A 257 16.20 -16.42 -1.22
CA ALA A 257 16.46 -16.52 -2.65
C ALA A 257 15.18 -16.19 -3.41
N PHE A 258 15.22 -15.17 -4.28
CA PHE A 258 14.07 -14.68 -5.04
C PHE A 258 14.54 -14.12 -6.40
N PRO A 259 13.68 -14.04 -7.42
CA PRO A 259 14.02 -13.46 -8.71
C PRO A 259 14.51 -12.02 -8.59
N ARG A 260 15.49 -11.65 -9.39
CA ARG A 260 16.01 -10.29 -9.41
C ARG A 260 14.90 -9.29 -9.68
N GLY A 261 14.85 -8.21 -8.90
CA GLY A 261 13.81 -7.19 -8.98
C GLY A 261 12.51 -7.55 -8.25
N TRP A 262 12.48 -8.66 -7.46
CA TRP A 262 11.35 -9.00 -6.58
C TRP A 262 11.55 -8.46 -5.14
N ASP A 263 12.39 -7.45 -5.00
CA ASP A 263 12.46 -6.57 -3.83
C ASP A 263 11.30 -5.54 -3.84
N LYS A 264 11.32 -4.60 -2.90
CA LYS A 264 10.24 -3.60 -2.79
C LYS A 264 10.05 -2.72 -4.02
N THR A 265 11.04 -2.62 -4.92
CA THR A 265 10.88 -1.89 -6.19
C THR A 265 9.85 -2.53 -7.11
N TYR A 266 9.52 -3.83 -6.91
CA TYR A 266 8.54 -4.53 -7.74
C TYR A 266 7.15 -3.88 -7.70
N CYS A 267 6.76 -3.27 -6.59
CA CYS A 267 5.48 -2.58 -6.47
C CYS A 267 5.38 -1.33 -7.37
N LEU A 268 6.51 -0.72 -7.76
CA LEU A 268 6.53 0.51 -8.55
C LEU A 268 5.91 0.37 -9.94
N LYS A 269 5.85 -0.84 -10.49
CA LYS A 269 5.16 -1.10 -11.76
C LYS A 269 3.65 -0.84 -11.72
N TYR A 270 3.05 -0.84 -10.53
CA TYR A 270 1.63 -0.51 -10.35
C TYR A 270 1.41 0.98 -10.10
N LEU A 271 2.49 1.76 -10.02
CA LEU A 271 2.49 3.18 -9.66
C LEU A 271 2.98 4.07 -10.82
N GLU A 272 2.89 3.61 -12.07
CA GLU A 272 3.34 4.36 -13.26
C GLU A 272 2.54 5.66 -13.48
N GLU A 273 1.32 5.73 -12.96
CA GLU A 273 0.46 6.91 -13.05
C GLU A 273 0.90 8.07 -12.15
N PHE A 274 1.79 7.82 -11.16
CA PHE A 274 2.27 8.82 -10.23
C PHE A 274 3.58 9.45 -10.72
N GLN A 275 3.62 10.79 -10.73
CA GLN A 275 4.82 11.56 -11.05
C GLN A 275 5.76 11.65 -9.85
N GLU A 276 5.22 11.62 -8.64
CA GLU A 276 5.96 11.77 -7.39
C GLU A 276 5.56 10.66 -6.41
N ILE A 277 6.54 9.85 -6.01
CA ILE A 277 6.36 8.73 -5.11
C ILE A 277 7.27 8.97 -3.90
N HIS A 278 6.69 9.36 -2.75
CA HIS A 278 7.42 9.47 -1.49
C HIS A 278 7.40 8.11 -0.79
N PHE A 279 8.56 7.52 -0.60
CA PHE A 279 8.71 6.25 0.10
C PHE A 279 9.26 6.47 1.51
N PHE A 280 8.63 5.88 2.52
CA PHE A 280 9.04 5.91 3.92
C PHE A 280 9.39 4.50 4.40
N GLY A 281 10.61 4.35 4.96
CA GLY A 281 11.09 3.06 5.46
C GLY A 281 12.12 3.20 6.58
N ASP A 282 12.27 2.16 7.42
CA ASP A 282 13.22 2.15 8.56
C ASP A 282 14.57 1.52 8.19
N LYS A 283 14.61 0.62 7.21
CA LYS A 283 15.82 -0.13 6.82
C LYS A 283 16.35 0.29 5.45
N THR A 284 16.56 1.58 5.28
CA THR A 284 17.02 2.22 4.04
C THR A 284 18.53 2.11 3.80
N TYR A 285 19.28 1.68 4.81
CA TYR A 285 20.74 1.48 4.71
C TYR A 285 21.08 0.29 3.79
N LYS A 286 22.27 0.28 3.23
CA LYS A 286 22.74 -0.77 2.32
C LYS A 286 22.64 -2.16 2.94
N GLY A 287 21.84 -3.03 2.32
CA GLY A 287 21.51 -4.37 2.80
C GLY A 287 20.23 -4.43 3.65
N GLY A 288 19.59 -3.32 3.93
CA GLY A 288 18.21 -3.27 4.45
C GLY A 288 17.20 -3.59 3.34
N ASN A 289 16.03 -4.05 3.73
CA ASN A 289 14.98 -4.43 2.77
C ASN A 289 14.27 -3.24 2.10
N ASP A 290 14.55 -2.02 2.56
CA ASP A 290 14.01 -0.77 2.01
C ASP A 290 15.04 -0.05 1.11
N HIS A 291 16.27 -0.57 1.05
CA HIS A 291 17.37 0.13 0.38
C HIS A 291 17.10 0.35 -1.10
N GLU A 292 16.71 -0.68 -1.83
CA GLU A 292 16.53 -0.63 -3.28
C GLU A 292 15.41 0.34 -3.69
N ILE A 293 14.30 0.37 -2.96
CA ILE A 293 13.21 1.29 -3.25
C ILE A 293 13.52 2.72 -2.78
N TYR A 294 14.28 2.87 -1.70
CA TYR A 294 14.75 4.16 -1.20
C TYR A 294 15.72 4.84 -2.19
N GLU A 295 16.65 4.09 -2.78
CA GLU A 295 17.62 4.57 -3.78
C GLU A 295 17.08 4.62 -5.21
N SER A 296 15.83 4.21 -5.44
CA SER A 296 15.22 4.19 -6.77
C SER A 296 15.06 5.62 -7.32
N GLU A 297 15.43 5.85 -8.55
CA GLU A 297 15.19 7.12 -9.27
C GLU A 297 13.69 7.48 -9.39
N ARG A 298 12.81 6.49 -9.17
CA ARG A 298 11.34 6.66 -9.20
C ARG A 298 10.77 7.17 -7.88
N THR A 299 11.56 7.20 -6.80
CA THR A 299 11.07 7.53 -5.46
C THR A 299 11.85 8.67 -4.83
N VAL A 300 11.17 9.45 -3.99
CA VAL A 300 11.78 10.35 -3.02
C VAL A 300 11.84 9.58 -1.70
N GLY A 301 13.02 9.05 -1.37
CA GLY A 301 13.20 8.19 -0.19
C GLY A 301 13.29 8.98 1.11
N HIS A 302 12.58 8.53 2.13
CA HIS A 302 12.59 9.07 3.49
C HIS A 302 12.96 7.97 4.47
N THR A 303 14.04 8.16 5.21
CA THR A 303 14.39 7.28 6.33
C THR A 303 13.62 7.72 7.57
N VAL A 304 12.97 6.76 8.22
CA VAL A 304 12.29 6.96 9.49
C VAL A 304 12.88 6.07 10.57
N THR A 305 12.77 6.48 11.81
CA THR A 305 13.34 5.77 12.97
C THR A 305 12.28 5.13 13.85
N SER A 306 11.03 5.51 13.66
CA SER A 306 9.88 5.03 14.43
C SER A 306 8.56 5.46 13.77
N PRO A 307 7.42 4.87 14.18
CA PRO A 307 6.10 5.34 13.74
C PRO A 307 5.81 6.81 14.09
N ASP A 308 6.29 7.30 15.21
CA ASP A 308 6.13 8.72 15.57
C ASP A 308 6.94 9.63 14.64
N ASP A 309 8.16 9.25 14.26
CA ASP A 309 8.96 9.98 13.28
C ASP A 309 8.28 9.99 11.89
N THR A 310 7.67 8.88 11.47
CA THR A 310 6.85 8.82 10.26
C THR A 310 5.73 9.85 10.29
N LEU A 311 5.01 9.92 11.41
CA LEU A 311 3.92 10.88 11.61
C LEU A 311 4.43 12.32 11.50
N ASP A 312 5.54 12.64 12.17
CA ASP A 312 6.12 13.98 12.17
C ASP A 312 6.63 14.41 10.80
N GLN A 313 7.30 13.51 10.05
CA GLN A 313 7.78 13.80 8.70
C GLN A 313 6.60 14.01 7.72
N CYS A 314 5.60 13.14 7.75
CA CYS A 314 4.42 13.26 6.90
C CYS A 314 3.58 14.51 7.20
N THR A 315 3.48 14.90 8.47
CA THR A 315 2.79 16.14 8.86
C THR A 315 3.45 17.34 8.21
N ARG A 316 4.77 17.46 8.32
CA ARG A 316 5.54 18.55 7.70
C ARG A 316 5.45 18.57 6.18
N LEU A 317 5.44 17.39 5.53
CA LEU A 317 5.44 17.29 4.07
C LEU A 317 4.07 17.50 3.43
N PHE A 318 3.02 17.06 4.08
CA PHE A 318 1.71 16.94 3.43
C PHE A 318 0.59 17.73 4.10
N LEU A 319 0.68 18.02 5.41
CA LEU A 319 -0.41 18.61 6.18
C LEU A 319 -0.16 20.06 6.60
N ASP A 320 1.08 20.48 6.81
CA ASP A 320 1.45 21.82 7.28
C ASP A 320 1.54 22.87 6.14
N ASN A 321 1.12 22.52 4.91
CA ASN A 321 1.13 23.41 3.73
C ASN A 321 -0.25 23.99 3.41
#